data_08f38fb7e25bf5a6380d7e71c3a6fbfc
#
_entry.id   08f38fb7e25bf5a6380d7e71c3a6fbfc
#
_cell.length_a   1.000
_cell.length_b   1.000
_cell.length_c   1.000
_cell.angle_alpha   90.00
_cell.angle_beta   90.00
_cell.angle_gamma   90.00
#
_symmetry.space_group_name_H-M   'P 1'
#
loop_
_entity.id
_entity.type
_entity.pdbx_description
1 polymer ?
#
loop_
_entity_poly.entity_id
_entity_poly.type
_entity_poly.pdbx_seq_one_letter_code
_entity_poly.pdbx_strand_id
1 'polypeptide(L)'
;MTSPILAMLLGATALKVGEKAPDFTLPDTDGRPVTLSHLLEKGPVILAFYPKAFTPGCTQQNQNFRDHIGEVSAKGAQVLGISVDDVETQRKFKEKYQLPFPLLSDKGGVVSEQYSGKMPLVGLAKRANIVVGEDGMVKAIIEGGNAVDPTSAIASCPLRRKTS
;
A
#
# COMPACT_ATOMS: atom_id res chain seq x y z
N MET A 1 -15.58 25.54 4.88
CA MET A 1 -15.09 24.38 5.65
C MET A 1 -16.02 23.21 5.41
N THR A 2 -15.54 22.18 4.72
CA THR A 2 -16.30 20.93 4.56
C THR A 2 -16.21 20.14 5.87
N SER A 3 -17.37 19.82 6.45
CA SER A 3 -17.46 18.98 7.65
C SER A 3 -16.86 17.61 7.35
N PRO A 4 -16.04 17.03 8.24
CA PRO A 4 -15.52 15.67 8.06
C PRO A 4 -16.63 14.61 7.93
N ILE A 5 -17.81 14.89 8.49
CA ILE A 5 -18.99 14.02 8.38
C ILE A 5 -19.53 14.01 6.93
N LEU A 6 -19.49 15.15 6.24
CA LEU A 6 -19.95 15.24 4.86
C LEU A 6 -19.01 14.49 3.89
N ALA A 7 -17.71 14.52 4.15
CA ALA A 7 -16.73 13.77 3.36
C ALA A 7 -16.96 12.25 3.49
N MET A 8 -17.35 11.78 4.66
CA MET A 8 -17.70 10.37 4.89
C MET A 8 -18.95 9.96 4.13
N LEU A 9 -19.93 10.84 4.02
CA LEU A 9 -21.19 10.58 3.33
C LEU A 9 -21.04 10.55 1.81
N LEU A 10 -20.05 11.27 1.28
CA LEU A 10 -19.82 11.36 -0.17
C LEU A 10 -18.82 10.32 -0.70
N GLY A 11 -18.31 9.45 0.17
CA GLY A 11 -17.36 8.39 -0.25
C GLY A 11 -16.04 8.91 -0.81
N ALA A 12 -15.71 10.19 -0.53
CA ALA A 12 -14.45 10.76 -0.94
C ALA A 12 -13.31 10.11 -0.15
N THR A 13 -12.27 9.62 -0.85
CA THR A 13 -11.03 9.20 -0.20
C THR A 13 -10.51 10.40 0.60
N ALA A 14 -10.36 10.23 1.90
CA ALA A 14 -9.93 11.31 2.78
C ALA A 14 -8.47 11.69 2.54
N LEU A 15 -7.66 10.77 1.98
CA LEU A 15 -6.23 10.95 1.85
C LEU A 15 -5.84 11.65 0.54
N LYS A 16 -5.00 12.67 0.66
CA LYS A 16 -4.49 13.46 -0.49
C LYS A 16 -2.97 13.57 -0.44
N VAL A 17 -2.38 13.81 -1.59
CA VAL A 17 -0.95 14.13 -1.68
C VAL A 17 -0.66 15.37 -0.84
N GLY A 18 0.41 15.33 -0.05
CA GLY A 18 0.81 16.40 0.85
C GLY A 18 0.27 16.27 2.27
N GLU A 19 -0.68 15.35 2.50
CA GLU A 19 -1.20 15.09 3.83
C GLU A 19 -0.33 14.06 4.57
N LYS A 20 -0.42 14.07 5.88
CA LYS A 20 0.23 13.06 6.71
C LYS A 20 -0.47 11.70 6.51
N ALA A 21 0.32 10.66 6.24
CA ALA A 21 -0.18 9.31 6.14
C ALA A 21 -0.56 8.80 7.54
N PRO A 22 -1.80 8.30 7.76
CA PRO A 22 -2.17 7.69 9.03
C PRO A 22 -1.26 6.50 9.37
N ASP A 23 -0.76 6.46 10.61
CA ASP A 23 0.03 5.30 11.04
C ASP A 23 -0.88 4.08 11.18
N PHE A 24 -0.30 2.90 11.02
CA PHE A 24 -1.04 1.65 11.21
C PHE A 24 -0.09 0.54 11.61
N THR A 25 -0.67 -0.51 12.19
CA THR A 25 0.01 -1.77 12.48
C THR A 25 -0.87 -2.90 11.96
N LEU A 26 -0.32 -3.70 11.06
CA LEU A 26 -1.01 -4.86 10.46
C LEU A 26 -0.11 -6.09 10.49
N PRO A 27 -0.69 -7.29 10.61
CA PRO A 27 0.11 -8.52 10.58
C PRO A 27 0.60 -8.84 9.17
N ASP A 28 1.83 -9.33 9.09
CA ASP A 28 2.38 -9.89 7.85
C ASP A 28 2.01 -11.38 7.71
N THR A 29 2.61 -12.06 6.72
CA THR A 29 2.29 -13.47 6.45
C THR A 29 2.79 -14.45 7.52
N ASP A 30 3.67 -14.01 8.42
CA ASP A 30 4.11 -14.79 9.58
C ASP A 30 3.34 -14.41 10.85
N GLY A 31 2.34 -13.55 10.74
CA GLY A 31 1.56 -13.05 11.86
C GLY A 31 2.27 -11.98 12.69
N ARG A 32 3.43 -11.49 12.22
CA ARG A 32 4.20 -10.47 12.93
C ARG A 32 3.64 -9.08 12.64
N PRO A 33 3.55 -8.20 13.67
CA PRO A 33 3.05 -6.86 13.46
C PRO A 33 4.05 -6.01 12.65
N VAL A 34 3.54 -5.31 11.64
CA VAL A 34 4.30 -4.37 10.82
C VAL A 34 3.68 -3.00 11.02
N THR A 35 4.48 -2.03 11.46
CA THR A 35 4.05 -0.67 11.75
C THR A 35 4.68 0.29 10.74
N LEU A 36 3.85 1.10 10.08
CA LEU A 36 4.31 2.04 9.05
C LEU A 36 5.39 2.98 9.57
N SER A 37 5.17 3.61 10.73
CA SER A 37 6.12 4.57 11.28
C SER A 37 7.51 3.96 11.54
N HIS A 38 7.58 2.69 11.90
CA HIS A 38 8.86 1.99 12.07
C HIS A 38 9.57 1.78 10.73
N LEU A 39 8.81 1.44 9.68
CA LEU A 39 9.40 1.25 8.34
C LEU A 39 9.92 2.56 7.76
N LEU A 40 9.25 3.67 8.04
CA LEU A 40 9.65 4.99 7.54
C LEU A 40 11.01 5.44 8.11
N GLU A 41 11.43 4.89 9.23
CA GLU A 41 12.77 5.12 9.76
C GLU A 41 13.87 4.56 8.84
N LYS A 42 13.51 3.55 8.02
CA LYS A 42 14.43 2.88 7.11
C LYS A 42 14.41 3.46 5.70
N GLY A 43 13.36 4.17 5.32
CA GLY A 43 13.22 4.77 3.99
C GLY A 43 11.77 4.97 3.61
N PRO A 44 11.54 5.54 2.41
CA PRO A 44 10.17 5.68 1.88
C PRO A 44 9.51 4.33 1.69
N VAL A 45 8.17 4.32 1.74
CA VAL A 45 7.37 3.09 1.60
C VAL A 45 6.34 3.28 0.50
N ILE A 46 6.25 2.29 -0.39
CA ILE A 46 5.19 2.21 -1.39
C ILE A 46 4.15 1.22 -0.85
N LEU A 47 2.93 1.69 -0.62
CA LEU A 47 1.81 0.87 -0.17
C LEU A 47 1.00 0.46 -1.39
N ALA A 48 1.04 -0.82 -1.74
CA ALA A 48 0.32 -1.37 -2.87
C ALA A 48 -0.98 -2.02 -2.37
N PHE A 49 -2.08 -1.27 -2.46
CA PHE A 49 -3.41 -1.77 -2.11
C PHE A 49 -4.02 -2.51 -3.29
N TYR A 50 -4.61 -3.67 -3.05
CA TYR A 50 -5.29 -4.46 -4.06
C TYR A 50 -6.54 -5.12 -3.49
N PRO A 51 -7.58 -5.35 -4.37
CA PRO A 51 -8.86 -5.85 -3.90
C PRO A 51 -8.83 -7.26 -3.31
N LYS A 52 -8.18 -8.20 -3.97
CA LYS A 52 -8.23 -9.60 -3.54
C LYS A 52 -7.06 -10.40 -4.13
N ALA A 53 -6.35 -11.14 -3.27
CA ALA A 53 -5.28 -12.05 -3.69
C ALA A 53 -5.79 -13.07 -4.71
N PHE A 54 -4.91 -13.53 -5.59
CA PHE A 54 -5.18 -14.53 -6.64
C PHE A 54 -6.09 -14.07 -7.79
N THR A 55 -6.61 -12.83 -7.77
CA THR A 55 -7.31 -12.28 -8.94
C THR A 55 -6.29 -11.81 -9.98
N PRO A 56 -6.63 -11.82 -11.30
CA PRO A 56 -5.64 -11.51 -12.35
C PRO A 56 -4.96 -10.16 -12.22
N GLY A 57 -5.71 -9.09 -12.00
CA GLY A 57 -5.14 -7.74 -11.87
C GLY A 57 -4.28 -7.56 -10.63
N CYS A 58 -4.67 -8.15 -9.51
CA CYS A 58 -3.90 -8.07 -8.27
C CYS A 58 -2.62 -8.89 -8.34
N THR A 59 -2.69 -10.06 -8.98
CA THR A 59 -1.53 -10.89 -9.25
C THR A 59 -0.53 -10.12 -10.13
N GLN A 60 -1.01 -9.50 -11.21
CA GLN A 60 -0.16 -8.72 -12.12
C GLN A 60 0.48 -7.52 -11.40
N GLN A 61 -0.28 -6.80 -10.59
CA GLN A 61 0.24 -5.67 -9.81
C GLN A 61 1.41 -6.09 -8.92
N ASN A 62 1.24 -7.18 -8.17
CA ASN A 62 2.27 -7.67 -7.26
C ASN A 62 3.48 -8.25 -8.01
N GLN A 63 3.26 -8.99 -9.09
CA GLN A 63 4.33 -9.50 -9.93
C GLN A 63 5.15 -8.38 -10.57
N ASN A 64 4.51 -7.30 -10.97
CA ASN A 64 5.18 -6.13 -11.53
C ASN A 64 6.09 -5.46 -10.48
N PHE A 65 5.65 -5.34 -9.24
CA PHE A 65 6.52 -4.85 -8.16
C PHE A 65 7.68 -5.82 -7.90
N ARG A 66 7.42 -7.12 -7.91
CA ARG A 66 8.48 -8.13 -7.77
C ARG A 66 9.55 -7.94 -8.84
N ASP A 67 9.12 -7.78 -10.09
CA ASP A 67 10.04 -7.68 -11.22
C ASP A 67 10.82 -6.34 -11.23
N HIS A 68 10.35 -5.34 -10.50
CA HIS A 68 10.99 -4.01 -10.37
C HIS A 68 11.58 -3.76 -8.98
N ILE A 69 11.72 -4.81 -8.16
CA ILE A 69 12.16 -4.62 -6.76
C ILE A 69 13.57 -4.03 -6.67
N GLY A 70 14.42 -4.30 -7.64
CA GLY A 70 15.77 -3.70 -7.70
C GLY A 70 15.73 -2.18 -7.83
N GLU A 71 14.79 -1.65 -8.60
CA GLU A 71 14.61 -0.20 -8.77
C GLU A 71 14.10 0.44 -7.48
N VAL A 72 13.21 -0.23 -6.77
CA VAL A 72 12.71 0.22 -5.46
C VAL A 72 13.85 0.26 -4.46
N SER A 73 14.61 -0.83 -4.37
CA SER A 73 15.74 -0.96 -3.45
C SER A 73 16.84 0.06 -3.75
N ALA A 74 17.07 0.37 -5.02
CA ALA A 74 18.05 1.37 -5.43
C ALA A 74 17.74 2.78 -4.88
N LYS A 75 16.46 3.06 -4.62
CA LYS A 75 16.01 4.31 -3.98
C LYS A 75 16.05 4.26 -2.45
N GLY A 76 16.40 3.12 -1.87
CA GLY A 76 16.30 2.89 -0.43
C GLY A 76 14.87 2.75 0.05
N ALA A 77 13.94 2.49 -0.88
CA ALA A 77 12.51 2.37 -0.59
C ALA A 77 12.11 0.93 -0.32
N GLN A 78 10.88 0.77 0.16
CA GLN A 78 10.28 -0.51 0.51
C GLN A 78 8.89 -0.61 -0.12
N VAL A 79 8.43 -1.84 -0.40
CA VAL A 79 7.07 -2.10 -0.88
C VAL A 79 6.33 -2.95 0.15
N LEU A 80 5.08 -2.62 0.41
CA LEU A 80 4.14 -3.45 1.17
C LEU A 80 2.91 -3.71 0.32
N GLY A 81 2.53 -4.98 0.18
CA GLY A 81 1.24 -5.33 -0.43
C GLY A 81 0.17 -5.41 0.65
N ILE A 82 -0.99 -4.80 0.44
CA ILE A 82 -2.06 -4.73 1.44
C ILE A 82 -3.40 -5.09 0.80
N SER A 83 -4.11 -6.02 1.41
CA SER A 83 -5.49 -6.36 1.04
C SER A 83 -6.28 -6.76 2.28
N VAL A 84 -7.60 -6.94 2.11
CA VAL A 84 -8.47 -7.40 3.19
C VAL A 84 -8.42 -8.92 3.38
N ASP A 85 -7.66 -9.63 2.55
CA ASP A 85 -7.45 -11.07 2.70
C ASP A 85 -6.81 -11.39 4.07
N ASP A 86 -7.09 -12.59 4.59
CA ASP A 86 -6.50 -13.02 5.85
C ASP A 86 -5.01 -13.37 5.70
N VAL A 87 -4.34 -13.56 6.83
CA VAL A 87 -2.90 -13.86 6.86
C VAL A 87 -2.57 -15.12 6.07
N GLU A 88 -3.38 -16.17 6.19
CA GLU A 88 -3.14 -17.44 5.50
C GLU A 88 -3.24 -17.30 3.98
N THR A 89 -4.25 -16.57 3.49
CA THR A 89 -4.42 -16.31 2.06
C THR A 89 -3.24 -15.47 1.52
N GLN A 90 -2.83 -14.45 2.25
CA GLN A 90 -1.68 -13.62 1.88
C GLN A 90 -0.39 -14.44 1.86
N ARG A 91 -0.22 -15.36 2.80
CA ARG A 91 0.94 -16.26 2.83
C ARG A 91 1.01 -17.12 1.58
N LYS A 92 -0.10 -17.76 1.21
CA LYS A 92 -0.18 -18.60 0.00
C LYS A 92 0.10 -17.79 -1.26
N PHE A 93 -0.44 -16.57 -1.31
CA PHE A 93 -0.24 -15.67 -2.45
C PHE A 93 1.24 -15.29 -2.59
N LYS A 94 1.87 -14.90 -1.49
CA LYS A 94 3.28 -14.54 -1.46
C LYS A 94 4.17 -15.71 -1.89
N GLU A 95 3.91 -16.90 -1.37
CA GLU A 95 4.68 -18.10 -1.70
C GLU A 95 4.53 -18.48 -3.18
N LYS A 96 3.30 -18.51 -3.68
CA LYS A 96 3.03 -18.93 -5.07
C LYS A 96 3.75 -18.05 -6.08
N TYR A 97 3.73 -16.73 -5.88
CA TYR A 97 4.32 -15.78 -6.83
C TYR A 97 5.70 -15.29 -6.43
N GLN A 98 6.28 -15.86 -5.37
CA GLN A 98 7.63 -15.54 -4.90
C GLN A 98 7.82 -14.03 -4.72
N LEU A 99 6.89 -13.39 -4.01
CA LEU A 99 6.93 -11.96 -3.77
C LEU A 99 8.00 -11.65 -2.70
N PRO A 100 9.01 -10.81 -3.01
CA PRO A 100 10.13 -10.55 -2.10
C PRO A 100 9.86 -9.44 -1.09
N PHE A 101 8.63 -8.98 -0.98
CA PHE A 101 8.23 -7.93 -0.05
C PHE A 101 7.10 -8.42 0.84
N PRO A 102 6.89 -7.80 2.02
CA PRO A 102 5.82 -8.21 2.92
C PRO A 102 4.44 -7.99 2.34
N LEU A 103 3.52 -8.93 2.58
CA LEU A 103 2.10 -8.75 2.35
C LEU A 103 1.42 -8.64 3.71
N LEU A 104 0.54 -7.65 3.86
CA LEU A 104 -0.14 -7.36 5.12
C LEU A 104 -1.64 -7.66 4.99
N SER A 105 -2.20 -8.21 6.05
CA SER A 105 -3.63 -8.49 6.14
C SER A 105 -4.34 -7.35 6.83
N ASP A 106 -5.20 -6.65 6.08
CA ASP A 106 -6.08 -5.61 6.62
C ASP A 106 -7.50 -6.18 6.77
N LYS A 107 -7.63 -7.20 7.60
CA LYS A 107 -8.93 -7.84 7.85
C LYS A 107 -9.88 -6.82 8.44
N GLY A 108 -11.07 -6.69 7.81
CA GLY A 108 -12.02 -5.65 8.17
C GLY A 108 -11.89 -4.37 7.36
N GLY A 109 -10.73 -4.13 6.71
CA GLY A 109 -10.55 -3.05 5.76
C GLY A 109 -10.43 -1.65 6.35
N VAL A 110 -10.09 -1.51 7.63
CA VAL A 110 -9.99 -0.20 8.30
C VAL A 110 -8.88 0.65 7.67
N VAL A 111 -7.71 0.07 7.47
CA VAL A 111 -6.57 0.79 6.86
C VAL A 111 -6.85 1.08 5.38
N SER A 112 -7.39 0.11 4.65
CA SER A 112 -7.77 0.30 3.25
C SER A 112 -8.74 1.47 3.09
N GLU A 113 -9.72 1.59 3.99
CA GLU A 113 -10.68 2.69 3.97
C GLU A 113 -10.00 4.05 4.16
N GLN A 114 -9.00 4.13 5.03
CA GLN A 114 -8.26 5.37 5.28
C GLN A 114 -7.36 5.78 4.09
N TYR A 115 -6.85 4.82 3.35
CA TYR A 115 -5.87 5.05 2.28
C TYR A 115 -6.47 4.99 0.88
N SER A 116 -6.77 3.82 0.38
CA SER A 116 -7.28 3.63 -0.99
C SER A 116 -8.79 3.79 -1.11
N GLY A 117 -9.50 3.69 -0.01
CA GLY A 117 -10.95 3.52 0.02
C GLY A 117 -11.33 2.07 -0.18
N LYS A 118 -12.59 1.76 0.10
CA LYS A 118 -13.17 0.42 -0.10
C LYS A 118 -14.25 0.47 -1.18
N MET A 119 -14.39 -0.63 -1.91
CA MET A 119 -15.48 -0.79 -2.88
C MET A 119 -16.80 -0.89 -2.13
N PRO A 120 -17.85 -0.13 -2.53
CA PRO A 120 -19.18 -0.26 -1.92
C PRO A 120 -19.69 -1.69 -2.06
N LEU A 121 -20.50 -2.16 -1.09
CA LEU A 121 -21.18 -3.44 -1.04
C LEU A 121 -20.27 -4.66 -0.80
N VAL A 122 -19.08 -4.73 -1.38
CA VAL A 122 -18.19 -5.90 -1.24
C VAL A 122 -17.10 -5.71 -0.20
N GLY A 123 -16.82 -4.48 0.23
CA GLY A 123 -15.85 -4.19 1.29
C GLY A 123 -14.39 -4.49 0.96
N LEU A 124 -14.07 -4.68 -0.32
CA LEU A 124 -12.69 -4.90 -0.76
C LEU A 124 -11.97 -3.58 -0.94
N ALA A 125 -10.65 -3.58 -0.72
CA ALA A 125 -9.83 -2.40 -0.97
C ALA A 125 -9.89 -2.00 -2.44
N LYS A 126 -9.95 -0.70 -2.71
CA LYS A 126 -9.74 -0.19 -4.07
C LYS A 126 -8.26 -0.31 -4.41
N ARG A 127 -7.96 -0.56 -5.69
CA ARG A 127 -6.57 -0.63 -6.15
C ARG A 127 -5.92 0.74 -6.12
N ALA A 128 -4.77 0.83 -5.46
CA ALA A 128 -3.97 2.06 -5.45
C ALA A 128 -2.54 1.76 -5.03
N ASN A 129 -1.59 2.51 -5.57
CA ASN A 129 -0.23 2.55 -5.05
C ASN A 129 -0.05 3.91 -4.40
N ILE A 130 0.25 3.94 -3.12
CA ILE A 130 0.41 5.17 -2.35
C ILE A 130 1.84 5.26 -1.84
N VAL A 131 2.54 6.31 -2.21
CA VAL A 131 3.93 6.54 -1.83
C VAL A 131 3.98 7.43 -0.61
N VAL A 132 4.62 6.95 0.45
CA VAL A 132 4.82 7.69 1.70
C VAL A 132 6.30 7.96 1.87
N GLY A 133 6.68 9.23 2.07
CA GLY A 133 8.06 9.63 2.31
C GLY A 133 8.50 9.37 3.75
N GLU A 134 9.80 9.44 3.99
CA GLU A 134 10.37 9.27 5.33
C GLU A 134 9.81 10.26 6.35
N ASP A 135 9.36 11.43 5.89
CA ASP A 135 8.71 12.46 6.72
C ASP A 135 7.28 12.10 7.12
N GLY A 136 6.76 10.94 6.66
CA GLY A 136 5.40 10.50 6.93
C GLY A 136 4.34 11.14 6.04
N MET A 137 4.76 11.91 5.04
CA MET A 137 3.84 12.62 4.15
C MET A 137 3.58 11.82 2.87
N VAL A 138 2.35 11.89 2.38
CA VAL A 138 1.95 11.24 1.12
C VAL A 138 2.56 11.99 -0.06
N LYS A 139 3.35 11.31 -0.87
CA LYS A 139 4.05 11.89 -2.02
C LYS A 139 3.34 11.65 -3.35
N ALA A 140 2.63 10.54 -3.47
CA ALA A 140 1.88 10.20 -4.69
C ALA A 140 0.76 9.23 -4.38
N ILE A 141 -0.31 9.30 -5.17
CA ILE A 141 -1.43 8.36 -5.14
C ILE A 141 -1.75 7.99 -6.59
N ILE A 142 -1.53 6.73 -6.94
CA ILE A 142 -1.84 6.18 -8.27
C ILE A 142 -3.03 5.23 -8.09
N GLU A 143 -4.15 5.50 -8.73
CA GLU A 143 -5.41 4.79 -8.51
C GLU A 143 -5.82 3.91 -9.68
N GLY A 144 -6.61 2.90 -9.38
CA GLY A 144 -7.27 2.05 -10.38
C GLY A 144 -6.32 1.25 -11.24
N GLY A 145 -6.66 1.10 -12.51
CA GLY A 145 -5.87 0.32 -13.47
C GLY A 145 -4.44 0.79 -13.64
N ASN A 146 -4.20 2.09 -13.44
CA ASN A 146 -2.85 2.66 -13.53
C ASN A 146 -1.92 2.14 -12.45
N ALA A 147 -2.45 1.64 -11.33
CA ALA A 147 -1.67 1.09 -10.23
C ALA A 147 -1.14 -0.33 -10.51
N VAL A 148 -1.60 -0.98 -11.57
CA VAL A 148 -1.06 -2.29 -11.99
C VAL A 148 0.39 -2.12 -12.46
N ASP A 149 0.72 -0.98 -13.08
CA ASP A 149 2.09 -0.63 -13.47
C ASP A 149 2.78 0.09 -12.29
N PRO A 150 3.94 -0.41 -11.80
CA PRO A 150 4.62 0.20 -10.67
C PRO A 150 5.44 1.44 -11.02
N THR A 151 5.61 1.74 -12.31
CA THR A 151 6.54 2.76 -12.78
C THR A 151 6.29 4.15 -12.18
N SER A 152 5.02 4.59 -12.16
CA SER A 152 4.66 5.90 -11.62
C SER A 152 4.94 6.00 -10.11
N ALA A 153 4.66 4.94 -9.36
CA ALA A 153 4.92 4.92 -7.92
C ALA A 153 6.43 4.96 -7.65
N ILE A 154 7.20 4.18 -8.38
CA ILE A 154 8.65 4.14 -8.24
C ILE A 154 9.27 5.50 -8.61
N ALA A 155 8.82 6.10 -9.71
CA ALA A 155 9.30 7.41 -10.15
C ALA A 155 8.98 8.52 -9.14
N SER A 156 7.82 8.43 -8.47
CA SER A 156 7.38 9.42 -7.48
C SER A 156 8.02 9.21 -6.11
N CYS A 157 8.68 8.07 -5.91
CA CYS A 157 9.29 7.73 -4.64
C CYS A 157 10.57 8.56 -4.43
N PRO A 158 10.67 9.32 -3.32
CA PRO A 158 11.88 10.08 -3.04
C PRO A 158 13.03 9.14 -2.67
N LEU A 159 14.25 9.59 -2.92
CA LEU A 159 15.43 8.85 -2.47
C LEU A 159 15.50 8.88 -0.94
N ARG A 160 15.95 7.76 -0.36
CA ARG A 160 16.21 7.69 1.06
C ARG A 160 17.24 8.74 1.45
N ARG A 161 16.97 9.47 2.54
CA ARG A 161 17.95 10.40 3.10
C ARG A 161 19.12 9.62 3.66
N LYS A 162 20.34 10.03 3.28
CA LYS A 162 21.53 9.48 3.92
C LYS A 162 21.61 10.01 5.34
N THR A 163 21.39 9.12 6.31
CA THR A 163 21.76 9.43 7.69
C THR A 163 23.27 9.32 7.78
N SER A 164 23.89 10.44 8.02
CA SER A 164 25.32 10.48 8.36
C SER A 164 25.54 9.80 9.70
#